data_fac61c8c3f1e59915249cc2a74a0bb76
#
_entry.id   fac61c8c3f1e59915249cc2a74a0bb76
#
_cell.length_a   1.000
_cell.length_b   1.000
_cell.length_c   1.000
_cell.angle_alpha   90.00
_cell.angle_beta   90.00
_cell.angle_gamma   90.00
#
_symmetry.space_group_name_H-M   'P 1'
#
loop_
_entity.id
_entity.type
_entity.pdbx_description
1 polymer ?
#
loop_
_entity_poly.entity_id
_entity_poly.type
_entity_poly.pdbx_seq_one_letter_code
_entity_poly.pdbx_strand_id
1 'polypeptide(L)'
;LNEYNKQINELQIEKEKEKMRSNLLRAISHDLRTPLTGMIGASSTYLEAKDQLDEEAKDQLVMGIKEDANWLLNMVENLLSITRIQSNGSDTQPHVKKVPEPLEEVVAEAIQRYQKRYPDSELKVKIPEDFLMVPMDPTLIEQVIMNLLENAWVHSGSDAPIELDIKEEGNKVVFYIRDHGNGIAPERLDQLFDGCAGALDHESRKGMGIGLSICKSIVMAHQGDVYARNYEDCLLYTSDAADEAR
;
A
#
# COMPACT_ATOMS: atom_id res chain seq x y z
N LEU A 1 -21.07 -26.68 28.66
CA LEU A 1 -21.15 -25.19 28.58
C LEU A 1 -19.95 -24.58 27.87
N ASN A 2 -18.71 -25.00 28.19
CA ASN A 2 -17.49 -24.48 27.55
C ASN A 2 -17.41 -24.80 26.04
N GLU A 3 -17.82 -25.99 25.63
CA GLU A 3 -17.77 -26.41 24.22
C GLU A 3 -18.80 -25.68 23.35
N TYR A 4 -19.99 -25.44 23.91
CA TYR A 4 -21.04 -24.65 23.26
C TYR A 4 -20.65 -23.17 23.08
N ASN A 5 -20.02 -22.57 24.10
CA ASN A 5 -19.51 -21.20 24.01
C ASN A 5 -18.35 -21.08 23.01
N LYS A 6 -17.50 -22.12 22.88
CA LYS A 6 -16.43 -22.17 21.88
C LYS A 6 -17.00 -22.22 20.46
N GLN A 7 -18.02 -23.06 20.21
CA GLN A 7 -18.69 -23.14 18.91
C GLN A 7 -19.40 -21.83 18.53
N ILE A 8 -20.04 -21.15 19.50
CA ILE A 8 -20.66 -19.84 19.24
C ILE A 8 -19.60 -18.80 18.87
N ASN A 9 -18.46 -18.76 19.56
CA ASN A 9 -17.37 -17.85 19.23
C ASN A 9 -16.78 -18.15 17.84
N GLU A 10 -16.58 -19.41 17.50
CA GLU A 10 -16.08 -19.80 16.17
C GLU A 10 -17.04 -19.38 15.05
N LEU A 11 -18.36 -19.59 15.23
CA LEU A 11 -19.38 -19.15 14.29
C LEU A 11 -19.50 -17.62 14.18
N GLN A 12 -19.30 -16.90 15.28
CA GLN A 12 -19.28 -15.44 15.27
C GLN A 12 -18.07 -14.90 14.49
N ILE A 13 -16.89 -15.45 14.73
CA ILE A 13 -15.65 -15.10 14.02
C ILE A 13 -15.80 -15.37 12.51
N GLU A 14 -16.36 -16.54 12.14
CA GLU A 14 -16.58 -16.88 10.73
C GLU A 14 -17.58 -15.95 10.06
N LYS A 15 -18.66 -15.61 10.74
CA LYS A 15 -19.66 -14.64 10.27
C LYS A 15 -19.09 -13.23 10.11
N GLU A 16 -18.22 -12.80 11.02
CA GLU A 16 -17.54 -11.50 10.92
C GLU A 16 -16.55 -11.48 9.76
N LYS A 17 -15.79 -12.56 9.55
CA LYS A 17 -14.90 -12.73 8.39
C LYS A 17 -15.67 -12.67 7.07
N GLU A 18 -16.80 -13.34 6.98
CA GLU A 18 -17.63 -13.36 5.77
C GLU A 18 -18.26 -12.01 5.50
N LYS A 19 -18.72 -11.31 6.53
CA LYS A 19 -19.22 -9.92 6.43
C LYS A 19 -18.13 -8.96 5.99
N MET A 20 -16.93 -9.08 6.55
CA MET A 20 -15.77 -8.29 6.16
C MET A 20 -15.39 -8.54 4.70
N ARG A 21 -15.33 -9.81 4.27
CA ARG A 21 -15.08 -10.21 2.88
C ARG A 21 -16.12 -9.63 1.92
N SER A 22 -17.40 -9.71 2.29
CA SER A 22 -18.49 -9.15 1.48
C SER A 22 -18.40 -7.63 1.35
N ASN A 23 -18.11 -6.94 2.46
CA ASN A 23 -17.93 -5.49 2.46
C ASN A 23 -16.72 -5.07 1.62
N LEU A 24 -15.61 -5.81 1.73
CA LEU A 24 -14.41 -5.57 0.93
C LEU A 24 -14.69 -5.73 -0.58
N LEU A 25 -15.35 -6.83 -0.98
CA LEU A 25 -15.72 -7.05 -2.39
C LEU A 25 -16.65 -5.96 -2.93
N ARG A 26 -17.56 -5.46 -2.09
CA ARG A 26 -18.47 -4.37 -2.47
C ARG A 26 -17.73 -3.05 -2.64
N ALA A 27 -16.84 -2.71 -1.72
CA ALA A 27 -15.99 -1.54 -1.83
C ALA A 27 -15.10 -1.62 -3.08
N ILE A 28 -14.40 -2.74 -3.29
CA ILE A 28 -13.59 -3.00 -4.48
C ILE A 28 -14.40 -2.81 -5.77
N SER A 29 -15.61 -3.39 -5.84
CA SER A 29 -16.45 -3.31 -7.03
C SER A 29 -16.90 -1.87 -7.33
N HIS A 30 -17.18 -1.08 -6.29
CA HIS A 30 -17.51 0.34 -6.43
C HIS A 30 -16.30 1.11 -6.96
N ASP A 31 -15.16 0.88 -6.38
CA ASP A 31 -13.95 1.64 -6.64
C ASP A 31 -13.30 1.28 -7.99
N LEU A 32 -13.45 0.04 -8.46
CA LEU A 32 -13.10 -0.33 -9.84
C LEU A 32 -14.00 0.35 -10.88
N ARG A 33 -15.27 0.57 -10.57
CA ARG A 33 -16.22 1.15 -11.51
C ARG A 33 -15.89 2.61 -11.85
N THR A 34 -15.42 3.39 -10.89
CA THR A 34 -15.15 4.82 -11.06
C THR A 34 -14.11 5.09 -12.15
N PRO A 35 -12.86 4.56 -12.08
CA PRO A 35 -11.86 4.77 -13.12
C PRO A 35 -12.27 4.12 -14.46
N LEU A 36 -12.93 2.95 -14.44
CA LEU A 36 -13.45 2.35 -15.67
C LEU A 36 -14.45 3.27 -16.37
N THR A 37 -15.35 3.89 -15.63
CA THR A 37 -16.32 4.86 -16.19
C THR A 37 -15.60 6.10 -16.70
N GLY A 38 -14.56 6.58 -16.00
CA GLY A 38 -13.71 7.69 -16.43
C GLY A 38 -13.01 7.39 -17.76
N MET A 39 -12.35 6.24 -17.86
CA MET A 39 -11.70 5.81 -19.12
C MET A 39 -12.69 5.66 -20.28
N ILE A 40 -13.85 5.07 -20.05
CA ILE A 40 -14.90 4.93 -21.09
C ILE A 40 -15.37 6.30 -21.51
N GLY A 41 -15.65 7.21 -20.57
CA GLY A 41 -16.09 8.58 -20.86
C GLY A 41 -15.05 9.36 -21.65
N ALA A 42 -13.78 9.34 -21.23
CA ALA A 42 -12.69 10.00 -21.92
C ALA A 42 -12.47 9.44 -23.33
N SER A 43 -12.54 8.11 -23.49
CA SER A 43 -12.43 7.46 -24.80
C SER A 43 -13.60 7.83 -25.72
N SER A 44 -14.83 7.84 -25.21
CA SER A 44 -16.01 8.23 -25.97
C SER A 44 -15.94 9.69 -26.42
N THR A 45 -15.56 10.60 -25.51
CA THR A 45 -15.36 12.02 -25.83
C THR A 45 -14.29 12.20 -26.91
N TYR A 46 -13.16 11.48 -26.80
CA TYR A 46 -12.13 11.53 -27.83
C TYR A 46 -12.65 11.07 -29.20
N LEU A 47 -13.37 9.94 -29.25
CA LEU A 47 -13.86 9.39 -30.50
C LEU A 47 -14.96 10.25 -31.15
N GLU A 48 -15.83 10.87 -30.36
CA GLU A 48 -16.97 11.66 -30.87
C GLU A 48 -16.58 13.09 -31.24
N ALA A 49 -15.60 13.67 -30.52
CA ALA A 49 -15.26 15.08 -30.65
C ALA A 49 -13.82 15.35 -31.14
N LYS A 50 -13.04 14.34 -31.56
CA LYS A 50 -11.61 14.46 -31.88
C LYS A 50 -11.29 15.57 -32.91
N ASP A 51 -12.20 15.88 -33.80
CA ASP A 51 -12.01 16.91 -34.83
C ASP A 51 -12.34 18.33 -34.31
N GLN A 52 -12.96 18.43 -33.12
CA GLN A 52 -13.34 19.69 -32.46
C GLN A 52 -12.42 19.99 -31.26
N LEU A 53 -11.68 19.02 -30.79
CA LEU A 53 -10.72 19.15 -29.68
C LEU A 53 -9.39 19.66 -30.21
N ASP A 54 -8.77 20.58 -29.46
CA ASP A 54 -7.37 20.92 -29.66
C ASP A 54 -6.44 19.81 -29.18
N GLU A 55 -5.16 19.88 -29.52
CA GLU A 55 -4.19 18.84 -29.16
C GLU A 55 -3.99 18.73 -27.64
N GLU A 56 -4.08 19.85 -26.92
CA GLU A 56 -3.96 19.86 -25.47
C GLU A 56 -5.12 19.10 -24.79
N ALA A 57 -6.35 19.32 -25.24
CA ALA A 57 -7.51 18.58 -24.75
C ALA A 57 -7.45 17.08 -25.08
N LYS A 58 -6.94 16.72 -26.26
CA LYS A 58 -6.70 15.32 -26.65
C LYS A 58 -5.68 14.65 -25.72
N ASP A 59 -4.57 15.32 -25.48
CA ASP A 59 -3.51 14.83 -24.60
C ASP A 59 -4.03 14.66 -23.17
N GLN A 60 -4.84 15.60 -22.67
CA GLN A 60 -5.46 15.49 -21.33
C GLN A 60 -6.39 14.28 -21.23
N LEU A 61 -7.21 13.98 -22.24
CA LEU A 61 -8.07 12.80 -22.25
C LEU A 61 -7.26 11.49 -22.24
N VAL A 62 -6.22 11.41 -23.07
CA VAL A 62 -5.33 10.23 -23.12
C VAL A 62 -4.53 10.08 -21.81
N MET A 63 -4.08 11.18 -21.24
CA MET A 63 -3.38 11.19 -19.95
C MET A 63 -4.31 10.67 -18.84
N GLY A 64 -5.56 11.14 -18.78
CA GLY A 64 -6.55 10.66 -17.83
C GLY A 64 -6.84 9.16 -17.95
N ILE A 65 -6.95 8.64 -19.18
CA ILE A 65 -7.11 7.20 -19.42
C ILE A 65 -5.89 6.43 -18.89
N LYS A 66 -4.69 6.93 -19.14
CA LYS A 66 -3.44 6.30 -18.67
C LYS A 66 -3.35 6.29 -17.14
N GLU A 67 -3.72 7.39 -16.50
CA GLU A 67 -3.73 7.50 -15.03
C GLU A 67 -4.74 6.52 -14.40
N ASP A 68 -5.96 6.47 -14.93
CA ASP A 68 -7.01 5.55 -14.46
C ASP A 68 -6.60 4.07 -14.67
N ALA A 69 -5.96 3.75 -15.80
CA ALA A 69 -5.46 2.40 -16.08
C ALA A 69 -4.33 1.98 -15.12
N ASN A 70 -3.37 2.87 -14.85
CA ASN A 70 -2.30 2.61 -13.89
C ASN A 70 -2.84 2.43 -12.47
N TRP A 71 -3.85 3.22 -12.11
CA TRP A 71 -4.51 3.09 -10.82
C TRP A 71 -5.20 1.72 -10.67
N LEU A 72 -5.91 1.25 -11.71
CA LEU A 72 -6.52 -0.08 -11.72
C LEU A 72 -5.48 -1.20 -11.60
N LEU A 73 -4.35 -1.07 -12.27
CA LEU A 73 -3.27 -2.05 -12.19
C LEU A 73 -2.76 -2.19 -10.75
N ASN A 74 -2.53 -1.07 -10.08
CA ASN A 74 -2.12 -1.09 -8.66
C ASN A 74 -3.17 -1.73 -7.76
N MET A 75 -4.43 -1.44 -8.02
CA MET A 75 -5.51 -2.05 -7.24
C MET A 75 -5.54 -3.57 -7.39
N VAL A 76 -5.33 -4.08 -8.61
CA VAL A 76 -5.25 -5.53 -8.86
C VAL A 76 -4.04 -6.14 -8.15
N GLU A 77 -2.87 -5.52 -8.21
CA GLU A 77 -1.66 -5.96 -7.50
C GLU A 77 -1.90 -6.02 -5.98
N ASN A 78 -2.53 -4.98 -5.44
CA ASN A 78 -2.91 -4.91 -4.04
C ASN A 78 -3.86 -6.06 -3.64
N LEU A 79 -4.85 -6.37 -4.47
CA LEU A 79 -5.81 -7.46 -4.24
C LEU A 79 -5.14 -8.85 -4.27
N LEU A 80 -4.23 -9.05 -5.23
CA LEU A 80 -3.47 -10.29 -5.33
C LEU A 80 -2.60 -10.52 -4.08
N SER A 81 -2.06 -9.47 -3.50
CA SER A 81 -1.27 -9.57 -2.26
C SER A 81 -2.11 -10.02 -1.07
N ILE A 82 -3.34 -9.48 -0.93
CA ILE A 82 -4.28 -9.94 0.12
C ILE A 82 -4.61 -11.42 -0.06
N THR A 83 -4.83 -11.88 -1.31
CA THR A 83 -5.16 -13.29 -1.56
C THR A 83 -3.99 -14.22 -1.27
N ARG A 84 -2.75 -13.81 -1.50
CA ARG A 84 -1.54 -14.58 -1.13
C ARG A 84 -1.44 -14.78 0.37
N ILE A 85 -1.74 -13.75 1.16
CA ILE A 85 -1.72 -13.82 2.64
C ILE A 85 -2.80 -14.77 3.15
N GLN A 86 -3.99 -14.80 2.52
CA GLN A 86 -5.14 -15.60 2.98
C GLN A 86 -5.10 -17.06 2.55
N SER A 87 -4.42 -17.40 1.45
CA SER A 87 -4.46 -18.74 0.87
C SER A 87 -3.55 -19.77 1.55
N ASN A 88 -2.68 -19.36 2.47
CA ASN A 88 -1.65 -20.22 3.05
C ASN A 88 -1.99 -20.89 4.40
N GLY A 89 -3.21 -20.82 4.89
CA GLY A 89 -3.50 -21.46 6.16
C GLY A 89 -4.97 -21.69 6.49
N SER A 90 -5.25 -22.88 7.03
CA SER A 90 -6.47 -23.22 7.78
C SER A 90 -6.43 -22.70 9.22
N ASP A 91 -5.37 -21.97 9.61
CA ASP A 91 -5.19 -21.38 10.93
C ASP A 91 -5.61 -19.91 10.99
N THR A 92 -5.97 -19.47 12.18
CA THR A 92 -6.54 -18.15 12.48
C THR A 92 -5.59 -16.98 12.28
N GLN A 93 -4.32 -17.22 11.89
CA GLN A 93 -3.32 -16.18 11.63
C GLN A 93 -2.91 -16.15 10.15
N PRO A 94 -2.71 -14.96 9.56
CA PRO A 94 -2.17 -14.84 8.22
C PRO A 94 -0.72 -15.35 8.21
N HIS A 95 -0.45 -16.38 7.43
CA HIS A 95 0.90 -16.92 7.26
C HIS A 95 1.45 -16.58 5.88
N VAL A 96 2.69 -16.12 5.86
CA VAL A 96 3.47 -15.87 4.65
C VAL A 96 4.62 -16.87 4.61
N LYS A 97 4.96 -17.37 3.42
CA LYS A 97 6.13 -18.21 3.24
C LYS A 97 7.38 -17.32 3.25
N LYS A 98 7.99 -17.20 4.41
CA LYS A 98 9.25 -16.47 4.57
C LYS A 98 10.41 -17.31 4.08
N VAL A 99 11.28 -16.74 3.25
CA VAL A 99 12.53 -17.33 2.80
C VAL A 99 13.64 -16.33 3.14
N PRO A 100 14.82 -16.78 3.61
CA PRO A 100 15.94 -15.87 3.80
C PRO A 100 16.32 -15.22 2.47
N GLU A 101 16.16 -13.90 2.38
CA GLU A 101 16.42 -13.10 1.18
C GLU A 101 17.41 -11.97 1.50
N PRO A 102 18.31 -11.62 0.56
CA PRO A 102 19.18 -10.46 0.73
C PRO A 102 18.36 -9.18 0.79
N LEU A 103 18.40 -8.48 1.92
CA LEU A 103 17.65 -7.24 2.11
C LEU A 103 17.93 -6.20 1.01
N GLU A 104 19.22 -6.05 0.66
CA GLU A 104 19.66 -5.08 -0.34
C GLU A 104 19.03 -5.32 -1.72
N GLU A 105 18.87 -6.59 -2.13
CA GLU A 105 18.29 -6.93 -3.44
C GLU A 105 16.81 -6.56 -3.47
N VAL A 106 16.06 -6.92 -2.43
CA VAL A 106 14.63 -6.61 -2.31
C VAL A 106 14.39 -5.10 -2.32
N VAL A 107 15.20 -4.36 -1.57
CA VAL A 107 15.13 -2.90 -1.51
C VAL A 107 15.50 -2.27 -2.85
N ALA A 108 16.56 -2.76 -3.51
CA ALA A 108 17.00 -2.25 -4.80
C ALA A 108 15.93 -2.46 -5.89
N GLU A 109 15.26 -3.61 -5.93
CA GLU A 109 14.16 -3.87 -6.85
C GLU A 109 12.97 -2.94 -6.61
N ALA A 110 12.57 -2.75 -5.35
CA ALA A 110 11.50 -1.82 -4.99
C ALA A 110 11.82 -0.38 -5.44
N ILE A 111 13.05 0.09 -5.17
CA ILE A 111 13.51 1.43 -5.56
C ILE A 111 13.53 1.59 -7.08
N GLN A 112 14.05 0.59 -7.82
CA GLN A 112 14.09 0.64 -9.29
C GLN A 112 12.69 0.74 -9.88
N ARG A 113 11.73 -0.04 -9.36
CA ARG A 113 10.31 0.01 -9.77
C ARG A 113 9.69 1.37 -9.45
N TYR A 114 9.98 1.92 -8.26
CA TYR A 114 9.50 3.23 -7.83
C TYR A 114 10.02 4.34 -8.74
N GLN A 115 11.34 4.42 -8.98
CA GLN A 115 11.96 5.44 -9.82
C GLN A 115 11.49 5.38 -11.28
N LYS A 116 11.26 4.17 -11.80
CA LYS A 116 10.68 4.01 -13.15
C LYS A 116 9.27 4.59 -13.26
N ARG A 117 8.52 4.53 -12.17
CA ARG A 117 7.13 5.01 -12.13
C ARG A 117 7.03 6.49 -11.80
N TYR A 118 7.91 6.98 -10.95
CA TYR A 118 7.99 8.37 -10.48
C TYR A 118 9.37 8.96 -10.77
N PRO A 119 9.70 9.22 -12.06
CA PRO A 119 11.03 9.66 -12.45
C PRO A 119 11.39 11.05 -11.89
N ASP A 120 10.38 11.87 -11.60
CA ASP A 120 10.55 13.22 -11.05
C ASP A 120 10.67 13.25 -9.52
N SER A 121 10.51 12.10 -8.85
CA SER A 121 10.65 11.99 -7.40
C SER A 121 12.10 11.83 -7.00
N GLU A 122 12.60 12.74 -6.17
CA GLU A 122 13.93 12.59 -5.57
C GLU A 122 13.83 11.67 -4.34
N LEU A 123 14.63 10.60 -4.34
CA LEU A 123 14.67 9.61 -3.26
C LEU A 123 16.08 9.51 -2.69
N LYS A 124 16.22 9.72 -1.37
CA LYS A 124 17.45 9.50 -0.61
C LYS A 124 17.35 8.18 0.12
N VAL A 125 18.30 7.28 -0.12
CA VAL A 125 18.28 5.94 0.44
C VAL A 125 19.51 5.72 1.31
N LYS A 126 19.28 5.17 2.51
CA LYS A 126 20.33 4.66 3.40
C LYS A 126 20.00 3.23 3.77
N ILE A 127 20.97 2.33 3.54
CA ILE A 127 20.88 0.91 3.84
C ILE A 127 22.03 0.58 4.80
N PRO A 128 21.88 -0.42 5.70
CA PRO A 128 22.99 -0.91 6.52
C PRO A 128 24.18 -1.32 5.67
N GLU A 129 25.40 -1.11 6.17
CA GLU A 129 26.64 -1.51 5.48
C GLU A 129 26.87 -3.03 5.52
N ASP A 130 26.30 -3.70 6.52
CA ASP A 130 26.40 -5.14 6.68
C ASP A 130 25.42 -5.88 5.78
N PHE A 131 25.86 -7.01 5.20
CA PHE A 131 25.00 -7.87 4.40
C PHE A 131 23.98 -8.57 5.31
N LEU A 132 22.71 -8.31 5.10
CA LEU A 132 21.61 -8.86 5.90
C LEU A 132 20.75 -9.84 5.11
N MET A 133 20.62 -11.06 5.63
CA MET A 133 19.65 -12.06 5.17
C MET A 133 18.42 -11.98 6.07
N VAL A 134 17.27 -11.61 5.51
CA VAL A 134 16.04 -11.42 6.28
C VAL A 134 14.97 -12.42 5.82
N PRO A 135 14.36 -13.19 6.73
CA PRO A 135 13.27 -14.10 6.37
C PRO A 135 12.01 -13.33 5.97
N MET A 136 11.74 -13.25 4.67
CA MET A 136 10.60 -12.49 4.15
C MET A 136 10.04 -13.13 2.87
N ASP A 137 8.85 -12.70 2.46
CA ASP A 137 8.37 -12.81 1.08
C ASP A 137 8.80 -11.55 0.34
N PRO A 138 9.77 -11.64 -0.61
CA PRO A 138 10.35 -10.47 -1.26
C PRO A 138 9.29 -9.65 -2.01
N THR A 139 8.35 -10.30 -2.70
CA THR A 139 7.31 -9.62 -3.47
C THR A 139 6.38 -8.80 -2.57
N LEU A 140 6.04 -9.33 -1.39
CA LEU A 140 5.17 -8.62 -0.45
C LEU A 140 5.90 -7.45 0.23
N ILE A 141 7.17 -7.61 0.57
CA ILE A 141 7.97 -6.51 1.16
C ILE A 141 8.25 -5.42 0.13
N GLU A 142 8.59 -5.77 -1.13
CA GLU A 142 8.66 -4.79 -2.22
C GLU A 142 7.38 -3.97 -2.33
N GLN A 143 6.21 -4.62 -2.23
CA GLN A 143 4.93 -3.94 -2.29
C GLN A 143 4.70 -2.99 -1.12
N VAL A 144 5.12 -3.35 0.10
CA VAL A 144 5.07 -2.43 1.26
C VAL A 144 5.91 -1.19 0.98
N ILE A 145 7.17 -1.37 0.54
CA ILE A 145 8.06 -0.26 0.22
C ILE A 145 7.45 0.64 -0.86
N MET A 146 6.96 0.05 -1.95
CA MET A 146 6.31 0.78 -3.04
C MET A 146 5.12 1.59 -2.57
N ASN A 147 4.20 0.98 -1.81
CA ASN A 147 3.00 1.65 -1.31
C ASN A 147 3.33 2.81 -0.37
N LEU A 148 4.33 2.65 0.50
CA LEU A 148 4.74 3.69 1.43
C LEU A 148 5.45 4.85 0.72
N LEU A 149 6.35 4.57 -0.24
CA LEU A 149 7.01 5.59 -1.06
C LEU A 149 6.01 6.33 -1.95
N GLU A 150 5.07 5.60 -2.57
CA GLU A 150 4.00 6.21 -3.37
C GLU A 150 3.11 7.13 -2.51
N ASN A 151 2.74 6.68 -1.32
CA ASN A 151 1.98 7.48 -0.38
C ASN A 151 2.72 8.75 0.03
N ALA A 152 4.00 8.64 0.33
CA ALA A 152 4.88 9.76 0.64
C ALA A 152 4.93 10.77 -0.52
N TRP A 153 5.10 10.31 -1.77
CA TRP A 153 5.15 11.17 -2.96
C TRP A 153 3.83 11.87 -3.26
N VAL A 154 2.74 11.11 -3.26
CA VAL A 154 1.42 11.62 -3.70
C VAL A 154 0.79 12.56 -2.66
N HIS A 155 1.05 12.31 -1.37
CA HIS A 155 0.34 13.02 -0.29
C HIS A 155 1.17 14.04 0.47
N SER A 156 2.49 14.08 0.29
CA SER A 156 3.33 15.11 0.94
C SER A 156 2.98 16.53 0.50
N GLY A 157 2.67 16.71 -0.79
CA GLY A 157 2.50 18.05 -1.37
C GLY A 157 3.79 18.89 -1.34
N SER A 158 4.95 18.25 -1.21
CA SER A 158 6.28 18.86 -1.11
C SER A 158 7.18 18.34 -2.23
N ASP A 159 8.03 19.22 -2.75
CA ASP A 159 9.07 18.86 -3.73
C ASP A 159 10.38 18.39 -3.05
N ALA A 160 10.38 18.30 -1.72
CA ALA A 160 11.55 17.84 -0.98
C ALA A 160 11.76 16.32 -1.19
N PRO A 161 13.02 15.85 -1.14
CA PRO A 161 13.33 14.45 -1.30
C PRO A 161 12.64 13.57 -0.27
N ILE A 162 12.14 12.41 -0.71
CA ILE A 162 11.69 11.36 0.21
C ILE A 162 12.93 10.66 0.76
N GLU A 163 12.94 10.36 2.04
CA GLU A 163 14.04 9.66 2.70
C GLU A 163 13.60 8.23 3.06
N LEU A 164 14.35 7.23 2.60
CA LEU A 164 14.24 5.83 3.01
C LEU A 164 15.51 5.47 3.80
N ASP A 165 15.38 5.29 5.10
CA ASP A 165 16.46 4.89 6.00
C ASP A 165 16.15 3.53 6.60
N ILE A 166 17.00 2.54 6.36
CA ILE A 166 16.81 1.16 6.83
C ILE A 166 17.87 0.87 7.87
N LYS A 167 17.46 0.34 9.02
CA LYS A 167 18.34 0.04 10.15
C LYS A 167 18.08 -1.33 10.70
N GLU A 168 19.17 -1.95 11.17
CA GLU A 168 19.08 -3.10 12.06
C GLU A 168 18.96 -2.59 13.50
N GLU A 169 17.87 -2.94 14.18
CA GLU A 169 17.60 -2.59 15.56
C GLU A 169 17.39 -3.85 16.40
N GLY A 170 18.47 -4.33 16.99
CA GLY A 170 18.45 -5.58 17.78
C GLY A 170 18.27 -6.80 16.89
N ASN A 171 17.09 -7.40 16.90
CA ASN A 171 16.72 -8.59 16.09
C ASN A 171 15.71 -8.24 14.99
N LYS A 172 15.60 -6.97 14.65
CA LYS A 172 14.61 -6.48 13.68
C LYS A 172 15.26 -5.59 12.64
N VAL A 173 14.70 -5.60 11.45
CA VAL A 173 15.00 -4.60 10.41
C VAL A 173 13.87 -3.59 10.41
N VAL A 174 14.22 -2.32 10.56
CA VAL A 174 13.27 -1.21 10.62
C VAL A 174 13.43 -0.32 9.40
N PHE A 175 12.32 -0.06 8.70
CA PHE A 175 12.26 0.80 7.54
C PHE A 175 11.65 2.14 7.97
N TYR A 176 12.41 3.22 7.83
CA TYR A 176 11.97 4.59 8.07
C TYR A 176 11.75 5.28 6.74
N ILE A 177 10.50 5.61 6.44
CA ILE A 177 10.17 6.41 5.25
C ILE A 177 9.66 7.74 5.73
N ARG A 178 10.31 8.81 5.30
CA ARG A 178 10.01 10.19 5.68
C ARG A 178 9.68 11.01 4.45
N ASP A 179 8.54 11.65 4.48
CA ASP A 179 8.21 12.75 3.59
C ASP A 179 8.35 14.10 4.33
N HIS A 180 8.37 15.17 3.59
CA HIS A 180 8.47 16.54 4.11
C HIS A 180 7.17 17.31 3.81
N GLY A 181 6.04 16.66 3.97
CA GLY A 181 4.71 17.23 3.76
C GLY A 181 4.12 17.91 5.00
N ASN A 182 2.86 18.29 4.87
CA ASN A 182 2.13 19.00 5.93
C ASN A 182 1.75 18.11 7.15
N GLY A 183 2.15 16.83 7.15
CA GLY A 183 1.77 15.88 8.16
C GLY A 183 0.28 15.50 8.12
N ILE A 184 -0.15 14.75 9.14
CA ILE A 184 -1.52 14.25 9.28
C ILE A 184 -2.11 14.71 10.61
N ALA A 185 -3.39 15.07 10.64
CA ALA A 185 -4.09 15.41 11.87
C ALA A 185 -3.99 14.25 12.88
N PRO A 186 -3.66 14.53 14.16
CA PRO A 186 -3.44 13.48 15.17
C PRO A 186 -4.58 12.46 15.27
N GLU A 187 -5.82 12.91 15.11
CA GLU A 187 -7.01 12.07 15.20
C GLU A 187 -7.12 11.06 14.06
N ARG A 188 -6.39 11.28 12.95
CA ARG A 188 -6.36 10.40 11.77
C ARG A 188 -5.19 9.43 11.77
N LEU A 189 -4.13 9.70 12.53
CA LEU A 189 -2.93 8.86 12.58
C LEU A 189 -3.24 7.43 13.01
N ASP A 190 -4.03 7.25 14.06
CA ASP A 190 -4.38 5.93 14.61
C ASP A 190 -5.22 5.08 13.63
N GLN A 191 -5.96 5.74 12.74
CA GLN A 191 -6.84 5.07 11.76
C GLN A 191 -6.22 4.95 10.37
N LEU A 192 -5.01 5.47 10.18
CA LEU A 192 -4.36 5.58 8.88
C LEU A 192 -4.23 4.21 8.17
N PHE A 193 -3.94 3.17 8.93
CA PHE A 193 -3.74 1.82 8.45
C PHE A 193 -5.01 0.93 8.51
N ASP A 194 -6.14 1.45 8.97
CA ASP A 194 -7.37 0.65 9.17
C ASP A 194 -8.31 0.64 7.95
N GLY A 195 -7.87 1.22 6.84
CA GLY A 195 -8.61 1.20 5.56
C GLY A 195 -9.85 2.12 5.51
N CYS A 196 -10.14 2.85 6.58
CA CYS A 196 -11.31 3.74 6.66
C CYS A 196 -10.99 5.23 6.48
N ALA A 197 -9.70 5.59 6.45
CA ALA A 197 -9.26 6.98 6.46
C ALA A 197 -9.60 7.79 5.19
N GLY A 198 -9.88 7.12 4.07
CA GLY A 198 -10.18 7.74 2.77
C GLY A 198 -11.67 8.01 2.49
N ALA A 199 -12.58 7.51 3.33
CA ALA A 199 -14.01 7.53 3.02
C ALA A 199 -14.71 8.90 3.23
N LEU A 200 -14.03 9.89 3.78
CA LEU A 200 -14.64 11.19 4.12
C LEU A 200 -14.30 12.35 3.18
N ASP A 201 -13.29 12.22 2.33
CA ASP A 201 -12.93 13.26 1.37
C ASP A 201 -13.21 12.81 -0.06
N HIS A 202 -14.43 13.05 -0.54
CA HIS A 202 -14.86 12.82 -1.92
C HIS A 202 -14.12 13.67 -2.98
N GLU A 203 -13.28 14.61 -2.60
CA GLU A 203 -12.56 15.50 -3.51
C GLU A 203 -11.16 15.05 -3.89
N SER A 204 -10.54 14.11 -3.15
CA SER A 204 -9.20 13.60 -3.47
C SER A 204 -9.29 12.27 -4.22
N ARG A 205 -9.31 12.30 -5.55
CA ARG A 205 -9.18 11.11 -6.42
C ARG A 205 -7.86 10.34 -6.25
N LYS A 206 -6.99 10.75 -5.33
CA LYS A 206 -5.63 10.23 -5.15
C LYS A 206 -5.50 9.37 -3.89
N GLY A 207 -6.00 8.15 -3.92
CA GLY A 207 -5.66 7.13 -2.92
C GLY A 207 -6.86 6.64 -2.08
N MET A 208 -7.11 5.36 -2.14
CA MET A 208 -8.24 4.66 -1.51
C MET A 208 -8.02 4.27 -0.04
N GLY A 209 -6.92 4.63 0.57
CA GLY A 209 -6.59 4.14 1.92
C GLY A 209 -6.32 2.62 2.00
N ILE A 210 -6.54 1.87 0.90
CA ILE A 210 -6.32 0.42 0.85
C ILE A 210 -4.82 0.08 0.86
N GLY A 211 -3.98 0.88 0.21
CA GLY A 211 -2.53 0.65 0.17
C GLY A 211 -1.91 0.52 1.56
N LEU A 212 -2.25 1.42 2.46
CA LEU A 212 -1.73 1.41 3.84
C LEU A 212 -2.30 0.24 4.68
N SER A 213 -3.57 -0.11 4.51
CA SER A 213 -4.15 -1.27 5.19
C SER A 213 -3.55 -2.60 4.69
N ILE A 214 -3.15 -2.66 3.43
CA ILE A 214 -2.39 -3.78 2.86
C ILE A 214 -0.99 -3.82 3.45
N CYS A 215 -0.29 -2.69 3.57
CA CYS A 215 0.99 -2.62 4.25
C CYS A 215 0.88 -3.20 5.66
N LYS A 216 -0.13 -2.81 6.43
CA LYS A 216 -0.39 -3.36 7.77
C LYS A 216 -0.58 -4.88 7.73
N SER A 217 -1.40 -5.37 6.80
CA SER A 217 -1.67 -6.81 6.68
C SER A 217 -0.42 -7.61 6.31
N ILE A 218 0.40 -7.10 5.39
CA ILE A 218 1.66 -7.74 4.99
C ILE A 218 2.66 -7.74 6.15
N VAL A 219 2.85 -6.61 6.80
CA VAL A 219 3.80 -6.47 7.91
C VAL A 219 3.40 -7.35 9.08
N MET A 220 2.11 -7.39 9.45
CA MET A 220 1.60 -8.30 10.49
C MET A 220 1.78 -9.77 10.11
N ALA A 221 1.60 -10.14 8.83
CA ALA A 221 1.86 -11.50 8.35
C ALA A 221 3.36 -11.87 8.44
N HIS A 222 4.25 -10.88 8.41
CA HIS A 222 5.68 -11.02 8.68
C HIS A 222 6.04 -10.91 10.18
N GLN A 223 5.04 -10.78 11.07
CA GLN A 223 5.20 -10.63 12.53
C GLN A 223 5.84 -9.30 12.93
N GLY A 224 5.72 -8.30 12.07
CA GLY A 224 6.15 -6.92 12.32
C GLY A 224 4.99 -6.00 12.66
N ASP A 225 5.33 -4.74 12.92
CA ASP A 225 4.39 -3.66 13.17
C ASP A 225 4.64 -2.49 12.21
N VAL A 226 3.59 -1.77 11.85
CA VAL A 226 3.66 -0.55 11.04
C VAL A 226 2.87 0.55 11.72
N TYR A 227 3.48 1.71 11.83
CA TYR A 227 2.85 2.91 12.40
C TYR A 227 3.34 4.17 11.69
N ALA A 228 2.61 5.26 11.86
CA ALA A 228 2.97 6.57 11.35
C ALA A 228 2.97 7.59 12.48
N ARG A 229 3.81 8.61 12.37
CA ARG A 229 3.85 9.74 13.30
C ARG A 229 4.26 11.00 12.57
N ASN A 230 3.75 12.13 13.00
CA ASN A 230 4.31 13.42 12.60
C ASN A 230 5.66 13.66 13.29
N TYR A 231 6.65 14.11 12.55
CA TYR A 231 7.98 14.40 13.04
C TYR A 231 8.48 15.68 12.37
N GLU A 232 8.62 16.78 13.12
CA GLU A 232 9.18 18.07 12.65
C GLU A 232 8.64 18.50 11.27
N ASP A 233 7.32 18.55 11.12
CA ASP A 233 6.63 18.86 9.86
C ASP A 233 6.76 17.80 8.74
N CYS A 234 7.01 16.55 9.08
CA CYS A 234 7.02 15.43 8.15
C CYS A 234 6.31 14.20 8.72
N LEU A 235 5.89 13.28 7.84
CA LEU A 235 5.29 12.01 8.22
C LEU A 235 6.34 10.91 8.19
N LEU A 236 6.43 10.11 9.24
CA LEU A 236 7.33 8.97 9.35
C LEU A 236 6.52 7.68 9.44
N TYR A 237 6.75 6.77 8.48
CA TYR A 237 6.26 5.40 8.52
C TYR A 237 7.38 4.49 9.01
N THR A 238 7.07 3.54 9.89
CA THR A 238 8.02 2.52 10.33
C THR A 238 7.41 1.15 10.17
N SER A 239 8.22 0.20 9.74
CA SER A 239 7.84 -1.20 9.57
C SER A 239 8.94 -2.07 10.15
N ASP A 240 8.58 -2.98 11.05
CA ASP A 240 9.49 -3.94 11.65
C ASP A 240 9.32 -5.28 10.95
N ALA A 241 10.36 -5.85 10.37
CA ALA A 241 10.40 -7.26 10.00
C ALA A 241 11.08 -8.03 11.15
N ALA A 242 10.35 -8.88 11.85
CA ALA A 242 10.92 -9.69 12.93
C ALA A 242 11.77 -10.83 12.35
N ASP A 243 13.00 -10.95 12.80
CA ASP A 243 13.87 -12.08 12.51
C ASP A 243 13.70 -13.17 13.59
N GLU A 244 13.39 -14.40 13.16
CA GLU A 244 13.45 -15.61 14.00
C GLU A 244 14.75 -16.44 13.73
N ALA A 245 15.76 -15.87 13.08
CA ALA A 245 16.96 -16.61 12.72
C ALA A 245 18.14 -16.32 13.67
N ARG A 246 18.24 -17.10 14.72
CA ARG A 246 19.51 -17.54 15.32
C ARG A 246 19.48 -19.02 15.61
#